data_ded1a17a43b43f9f7595c65a37fb3d49
#
_entry.id   ded1a17a43b43f9f7595c65a37fb3d49
#
_cell.length_a   1.000
_cell.length_b   1.000
_cell.length_c   1.000
_cell.angle_alpha   90.00
_cell.angle_beta   90.00
_cell.angle_gamma   90.00
#
_symmetry.space_group_name_H-M   'P 1'
#
loop_
_entity.id
_entity.type
_entity.pdbx_description
1 polymer ?
#
loop_
_entity_poly.entity_id
_entity_poly.type
_entity_poly.pdbx_seq_one_letter_code
_entity_poly.pdbx_strand_id
1 'polypeptide(L)'
;PLTLHEGGLIKDNYNQELDELRKIRNEYGTERKTLIKDEVTEIKIDTSMMIPKEDVIVVVTKDGYVKRVSNRSYTSSKDDPTLLKDGDYVIGMYEVNTLDTILLFTNLGNYLYVPVYDLPDTKWKELGKHISNIIPLKEGEQIVTSMPVYDFNKEEYITTLFGLDEIDIVKCLKPSLY
;
A
#
# COMPACT_ATOMS: atom_id res chain seq x y z
N PRO A 1 24.17 9.97 66.55
CA PRO A 1 24.90 11.02 65.91
C PRO A 1 26.20 10.40 65.34
N LEU A 2 26.30 10.32 64.00
CA LEU A 2 27.47 9.88 63.32
C LEU A 2 28.60 10.85 63.64
N THR A 3 29.69 10.36 64.16
CA THR A 3 30.86 11.16 64.45
C THR A 3 31.46 11.66 63.15
N LEU A 4 32.06 12.83 63.14
CA LEU A 4 32.73 13.44 61.97
C LEU A 4 33.76 12.50 61.31
N HIS A 5 34.27 11.52 62.03
CA HIS A 5 35.24 10.54 61.59
C HIS A 5 34.63 9.47 60.70
N GLU A 6 33.38 9.04 60.96
CA GLU A 6 32.69 8.03 60.12
C GLU A 6 32.25 8.62 58.77
N GLY A 7 31.84 9.89 58.73
CA GLY A 7 31.51 10.58 57.47
C GLY A 7 32.71 10.80 56.55
N GLY A 8 33.95 10.94 57.09
CA GLY A 8 35.15 11.04 56.33
C GLY A 8 35.55 9.71 55.64
N LEU A 9 35.50 8.60 56.40
CA LEU A 9 35.78 7.27 55.87
C LEU A 9 34.84 6.84 54.76
N ILE A 10 33.53 7.14 54.85
CA ILE A 10 32.53 6.85 53.83
C ILE A 10 32.84 7.65 52.56
N LYS A 11 33.20 8.91 52.70
CA LYS A 11 33.52 9.77 51.58
C LYS A 11 34.80 9.35 50.85
N ASP A 12 35.82 8.91 51.61
CA ASP A 12 37.08 8.44 51.03
C ASP A 12 36.89 7.13 50.29
N ASN A 13 36.14 6.17 50.85
CA ASN A 13 35.78 4.94 50.13
C ASN A 13 34.98 5.22 48.84
N TYR A 14 34.01 6.15 48.87
CA TYR A 14 33.23 6.52 47.71
C TYR A 14 34.12 7.16 46.61
N ASN A 15 35.05 8.02 46.99
CA ASN A 15 35.98 8.62 46.03
C ASN A 15 36.93 7.57 45.43
N GLN A 16 37.37 6.60 46.23
CA GLN A 16 38.23 5.49 45.75
C GLN A 16 37.49 4.62 44.75
N GLU A 17 36.22 4.25 45.02
CA GLU A 17 35.38 3.51 44.10
C GLU A 17 35.15 4.28 42.79
N LEU A 18 34.91 5.58 42.87
CA LEU A 18 34.76 6.43 41.67
C LEU A 18 36.01 6.47 40.80
N ASP A 19 37.18 6.53 41.42
CA ASP A 19 38.45 6.54 40.68
C ASP A 19 38.75 5.18 40.05
N GLU A 20 38.38 4.08 40.69
CA GLU A 20 38.44 2.74 40.10
C GLU A 20 37.51 2.60 38.90
N LEU A 21 36.26 3.06 39.02
CA LEU A 21 35.29 3.08 37.90
C LEU A 21 35.79 3.93 36.75
N ARG A 22 36.40 5.09 37.04
CA ARG A 22 37.00 5.94 36.00
C ARG A 22 38.16 5.25 35.28
N LYS A 23 38.99 4.53 35.99
CA LYS A 23 40.08 3.74 35.39
C LYS A 23 39.52 2.66 34.47
N ILE A 24 38.56 1.89 34.94
CA ILE A 24 37.90 0.85 34.15
C ILE A 24 37.26 1.45 32.90
N ARG A 25 36.56 2.57 33.04
CA ARG A 25 35.98 3.26 31.88
C ARG A 25 37.02 3.71 30.86
N ASN A 26 38.18 4.20 31.33
CA ASN A 26 39.23 4.71 30.41
C ASN A 26 39.99 3.55 29.73
N GLU A 27 40.11 2.39 30.41
CA GLU A 27 40.81 1.23 29.90
C GLU A 27 39.95 0.36 28.98
N TYR A 28 38.67 0.18 29.34
CA TYR A 28 37.73 -0.72 28.62
C TYR A 28 36.58 0.00 27.94
N GLY A 29 36.44 1.30 28.17
CA GLY A 29 35.38 2.09 27.58
C GLY A 29 35.52 2.18 26.07
N THR A 30 34.48 1.79 25.35
CA THR A 30 34.36 2.00 23.90
C THR A 30 33.40 3.16 23.62
N GLU A 31 33.64 3.84 22.50
CA GLU A 31 32.70 4.86 22.06
C GLU A 31 31.31 4.27 21.87
N ARG A 32 30.31 5.10 22.13
CA ARG A 32 28.92 4.70 21.96
C ARG A 32 28.63 4.33 20.50
N LYS A 33 28.24 3.07 20.27
CA LYS A 33 27.89 2.56 18.93
C LYS A 33 26.49 2.97 18.46
N THR A 34 25.66 3.50 19.37
CA THR A 34 24.29 3.92 19.05
C THR A 34 24.21 5.45 18.98
N LEU A 35 23.54 5.93 17.95
CA LEU A 35 23.25 7.37 17.80
C LEU A 35 21.91 7.67 18.53
N ILE A 36 21.91 8.70 19.38
CA ILE A 36 20.69 9.25 19.94
C ILE A 36 20.15 10.26 18.93
N LYS A 37 18.95 10.03 18.43
CA LYS A 37 18.21 11.01 17.63
C LYS A 37 17.12 11.59 18.51
N ASP A 38 16.99 12.91 18.51
CA ASP A 38 15.98 13.64 19.28
C ASP A 38 14.56 13.46 18.72
N GLU A 39 14.47 13.10 17.43
CA GLU A 39 13.20 12.75 16.78
C GLU A 39 13.25 11.33 16.22
N VAL A 40 12.25 10.54 16.57
CA VAL A 40 11.95 9.30 15.87
C VAL A 40 11.25 9.70 14.58
N THR A 41 12.01 9.90 13.51
CA THR A 41 11.41 9.90 12.17
C THR A 41 10.72 8.56 12.00
N GLU A 42 9.40 8.57 11.79
CA GLU A 42 8.64 7.36 11.47
C GLU A 42 9.40 6.60 10.38
N ILE A 43 9.79 5.37 10.71
CA ILE A 43 10.35 4.47 9.70
C ILE A 43 9.19 4.12 8.78
N LYS A 44 9.03 4.88 7.70
CA LYS A 44 8.12 4.47 6.61
C LYS A 44 8.76 3.26 5.94
N ILE A 45 8.31 2.08 6.36
CA ILE A 45 8.64 0.86 5.66
C ILE A 45 7.83 0.92 4.36
N ASP A 46 8.54 1.04 3.24
CA ASP A 46 7.91 0.92 1.93
C ASP A 46 7.52 -0.56 1.75
N THR A 47 6.27 -0.86 2.05
CA THR A 47 5.71 -2.21 1.94
C THR A 47 5.70 -2.70 0.49
N SER A 48 5.80 -1.81 -0.50
CA SER A 48 5.86 -2.17 -1.91
C SER A 48 7.10 -3.00 -2.25
N MET A 49 8.21 -2.82 -1.51
CA MET A 49 9.43 -3.63 -1.68
C MET A 49 9.26 -5.09 -1.24
N MET A 50 8.24 -5.40 -0.46
CA MET A 50 7.96 -6.76 0.02
C MET A 50 6.97 -7.50 -0.87
N ILE A 51 6.34 -6.82 -1.83
CA ILE A 51 5.34 -7.39 -2.72
C ILE A 51 6.06 -7.99 -3.93
N PRO A 52 5.88 -9.29 -4.22
CA PRO A 52 6.46 -9.90 -5.40
C PRO A 52 5.86 -9.26 -6.65
N LYS A 53 6.74 -8.91 -7.58
CA LYS A 53 6.35 -8.34 -8.87
C LYS A 53 5.92 -9.46 -9.81
N GLU A 54 4.62 -9.55 -10.07
CA GLU A 54 4.00 -10.57 -10.91
C GLU A 54 3.01 -9.94 -11.88
N ASP A 55 2.94 -10.49 -13.11
CA ASP A 55 1.94 -10.08 -14.08
C ASP A 55 0.64 -10.86 -13.83
N VAL A 56 -0.44 -10.13 -13.73
CA VAL A 56 -1.76 -10.65 -13.36
C VAL A 56 -2.85 -10.05 -14.23
N ILE A 57 -3.99 -10.74 -14.31
CA ILE A 57 -5.20 -10.22 -14.94
C ILE A 57 -6.12 -9.68 -13.85
N VAL A 58 -6.51 -8.42 -13.97
CA VAL A 58 -7.53 -7.81 -13.10
C VAL A 58 -8.85 -7.78 -13.85
N VAL A 59 -9.90 -8.22 -13.21
CA VAL A 59 -11.28 -8.16 -13.71
C VAL A 59 -12.10 -7.30 -12.80
N VAL A 60 -12.85 -6.36 -13.39
CA VAL A 60 -13.78 -5.47 -12.71
C VAL A 60 -15.15 -5.63 -13.34
N THR A 61 -16.19 -5.78 -12.54
CA THR A 61 -17.56 -5.91 -13.01
C THR A 61 -18.41 -4.68 -12.69
N LYS A 62 -19.55 -4.53 -13.37
CA LYS A 62 -20.47 -3.41 -13.17
C LYS A 62 -21.03 -3.37 -11.75
N ASP A 63 -21.36 -4.51 -11.18
CA ASP A 63 -21.87 -4.60 -9.81
C ASP A 63 -20.76 -4.38 -8.74
N GLY A 64 -19.53 -4.08 -9.17
CA GLY A 64 -18.42 -3.76 -8.28
C GLY A 64 -17.66 -4.97 -7.74
N TYR A 65 -17.78 -6.14 -8.37
CA TYR A 65 -16.92 -7.27 -8.06
C TYR A 65 -15.57 -7.10 -8.72
N VAL A 66 -14.51 -7.33 -7.95
CA VAL A 66 -13.12 -7.20 -8.39
C VAL A 66 -12.35 -8.45 -8.04
N LYS A 67 -11.40 -8.81 -8.89
CA LYS A 67 -10.48 -9.91 -8.64
C LYS A 67 -9.17 -9.74 -9.39
N ARG A 68 -8.14 -10.32 -8.82
CA ARG A 68 -6.84 -10.52 -9.43
C ARG A 68 -6.64 -12.00 -9.72
N VAL A 69 -6.22 -12.33 -10.91
CA VAL A 69 -6.02 -13.72 -11.36
C VAL A 69 -4.59 -13.84 -11.88
N SER A 70 -3.86 -14.88 -11.46
CA SER A 70 -2.53 -15.15 -11.98
C SER A 70 -2.60 -15.51 -13.47
N ASN A 71 -1.60 -15.12 -14.27
CA ASN A 71 -1.52 -15.46 -15.69
C ASN A 71 -1.61 -16.96 -15.94
N ARG A 72 -1.09 -17.76 -15.02
CA ARG A 72 -1.20 -19.24 -15.09
C ARG A 72 -2.65 -19.71 -14.99
N SER A 73 -3.42 -19.18 -14.05
CA SER A 73 -4.83 -19.53 -13.88
C SER A 73 -5.68 -19.05 -15.05
N TYR A 74 -5.40 -17.87 -15.57
CA TYR A 74 -6.05 -17.32 -16.76
C TYR A 74 -5.77 -18.19 -17.99
N THR A 75 -4.51 -18.45 -18.32
CA THR A 75 -4.12 -19.20 -19.51
C THR A 75 -4.67 -20.63 -19.51
N SER A 76 -4.79 -21.25 -18.35
CA SER A 76 -5.34 -22.60 -18.23
C SER A 76 -6.86 -22.67 -18.38
N SER A 77 -7.56 -21.56 -18.30
CA SER A 77 -9.03 -21.51 -18.27
C SER A 77 -9.62 -20.39 -19.13
N LYS A 78 -8.84 -19.75 -20.01
CA LYS A 78 -9.27 -18.59 -20.82
C LYS A 78 -10.44 -18.88 -21.77
N ASP A 79 -10.60 -20.13 -22.18
CA ASP A 79 -11.67 -20.59 -23.07
C ASP A 79 -13.01 -20.75 -22.33
N ASP A 80 -12.98 -20.78 -21.00
CA ASP A 80 -14.16 -20.83 -20.15
C ASP A 80 -14.57 -19.40 -19.71
N PRO A 81 -15.86 -19.13 -19.57
CA PRO A 81 -16.32 -17.83 -19.05
C PRO A 81 -15.88 -17.67 -17.59
N THR A 82 -15.49 -16.46 -17.23
CA THR A 82 -15.28 -16.11 -15.82
C THR A 82 -16.63 -16.14 -15.09
N LEU A 83 -16.63 -16.56 -13.81
CA LEU A 83 -17.84 -16.54 -13.00
C LEU A 83 -18.25 -15.11 -12.70
N LEU A 84 -19.49 -14.77 -13.02
CA LEU A 84 -20.13 -13.50 -12.72
C LEU A 84 -21.41 -13.74 -11.92
N LYS A 85 -21.88 -12.71 -11.24
CA LYS A 85 -23.20 -12.72 -10.62
C LYS A 85 -24.28 -12.61 -11.70
N ASP A 86 -25.46 -13.12 -11.42
CA ASP A 86 -26.59 -13.05 -12.35
C ASP A 86 -26.92 -11.58 -12.70
N GLY A 87 -26.89 -11.28 -14.00
CA GLY A 87 -27.15 -9.94 -14.52
C GLY A 87 -25.96 -8.99 -14.50
N ASP A 88 -24.80 -9.40 -13.93
CA ASP A 88 -23.58 -8.62 -13.93
C ASP A 88 -22.73 -8.83 -15.21
N TYR A 89 -21.88 -7.89 -15.55
CA TYR A 89 -20.98 -7.97 -16.69
C TYR A 89 -19.64 -7.32 -16.43
N VAL A 90 -18.62 -7.73 -17.17
CA VAL A 90 -17.26 -7.20 -17.05
C VAL A 90 -17.20 -5.81 -17.70
N ILE A 91 -16.81 -4.79 -16.93
CA ILE A 91 -16.56 -3.43 -17.41
C ILE A 91 -15.09 -3.13 -17.63
N GLY A 92 -14.19 -3.94 -17.04
CA GLY A 92 -12.76 -3.80 -17.21
C GLY A 92 -12.05 -5.14 -17.04
N MET A 93 -11.12 -5.42 -17.97
CA MET A 93 -10.22 -6.56 -17.90
C MET A 93 -8.84 -6.09 -18.34
N TYR A 94 -7.86 -6.18 -17.45
CA TYR A 94 -6.55 -5.56 -17.64
C TYR A 94 -5.44 -6.54 -17.32
N GLU A 95 -4.45 -6.58 -18.19
CA GLU A 95 -3.18 -7.22 -17.92
C GLU A 95 -2.26 -6.17 -17.28
N VAL A 96 -1.92 -6.39 -16.02
CA VAL A 96 -1.21 -5.42 -15.17
C VAL A 96 -0.22 -6.13 -14.26
N ASN A 97 0.67 -5.37 -13.65
CA ASN A 97 1.57 -5.89 -12.63
C ASN A 97 0.97 -5.72 -11.22
N THR A 98 1.38 -6.55 -10.28
CA THR A 98 0.96 -6.44 -8.87
C THR A 98 1.25 -5.08 -8.24
N LEU A 99 2.26 -4.35 -8.74
CA LEU A 99 2.63 -3.01 -8.26
C LEU A 99 1.87 -1.86 -8.96
N ASP A 100 1.10 -2.17 -10.01
CA ASP A 100 0.28 -1.19 -10.70
C ASP A 100 -0.97 -0.83 -9.88
N THR A 101 -1.71 0.14 -10.36
CA THR A 101 -2.93 0.63 -9.69
C THR A 101 -4.11 0.60 -10.64
N ILE A 102 -5.28 0.25 -10.12
CA ILE A 102 -6.56 0.41 -10.83
C ILE A 102 -7.29 1.60 -10.22
N LEU A 103 -7.73 2.51 -11.06
CA LEU A 103 -8.68 3.56 -10.69
C LEU A 103 -10.09 3.10 -11.05
N LEU A 104 -10.99 3.15 -10.08
CA LEU A 104 -12.41 2.88 -10.28
C LEU A 104 -13.17 4.19 -10.13
N PHE A 105 -13.99 4.52 -11.09
CA PHE A 105 -14.78 5.75 -11.08
C PHE A 105 -16.23 5.43 -10.74
N THR A 106 -16.84 6.30 -9.94
CA THR A 106 -18.19 6.08 -9.41
C THR A 106 -19.19 7.07 -9.99
N ASN A 107 -20.47 6.71 -9.92
CA ASN A 107 -21.61 7.56 -10.34
C ASN A 107 -21.72 8.87 -9.53
N LEU A 108 -21.09 8.95 -8.37
CA LEU A 108 -21.03 10.16 -7.56
C LEU A 108 -19.86 11.10 -7.93
N GLY A 109 -19.11 10.78 -8.98
CA GLY A 109 -17.95 11.56 -9.42
C GLY A 109 -16.71 11.35 -8.56
N ASN A 110 -16.69 10.35 -7.69
CA ASN A 110 -15.51 9.96 -6.94
C ASN A 110 -14.64 8.99 -7.75
N TYR A 111 -13.38 8.88 -7.39
CA TYR A 111 -12.51 7.79 -7.84
C TYR A 111 -11.97 7.03 -6.65
N LEU A 112 -11.81 5.73 -6.81
CA LEU A 112 -11.20 4.85 -5.82
C LEU A 112 -9.82 4.44 -6.32
N TYR A 113 -8.83 4.66 -5.48
CA TYR A 113 -7.45 4.24 -5.72
C TYR A 113 -7.26 2.84 -5.16
N VAL A 114 -7.04 1.86 -6.04
CA VAL A 114 -6.92 0.44 -5.66
C VAL A 114 -5.62 -0.13 -6.17
N PRO A 115 -4.61 -0.31 -5.32
CA PRO A 115 -3.41 -1.05 -5.71
C PRO A 115 -3.76 -2.48 -6.09
N VAL A 116 -3.14 -2.99 -7.15
CA VAL A 116 -3.44 -4.36 -7.64
C VAL A 116 -3.13 -5.43 -6.60
N TYR A 117 -2.11 -5.22 -5.76
CA TYR A 117 -1.77 -6.16 -4.69
C TYR A 117 -2.83 -6.28 -3.60
N ASP A 118 -3.69 -5.27 -3.41
CA ASP A 118 -4.79 -5.30 -2.42
C ASP A 118 -6.02 -6.06 -2.95
N LEU A 119 -6.08 -6.30 -4.27
CA LEU A 119 -7.16 -7.08 -4.86
C LEU A 119 -7.10 -8.55 -4.44
N PRO A 120 -8.26 -9.20 -4.23
CA PRO A 120 -8.31 -10.60 -3.87
C PRO A 120 -7.71 -11.46 -4.98
N ASP A 121 -6.77 -12.33 -4.61
CA ASP A 121 -6.21 -13.34 -5.49
C ASP A 121 -7.18 -14.52 -5.57
N THR A 122 -7.70 -14.78 -6.76
CA THR A 122 -8.72 -15.80 -7.00
C THR A 122 -8.43 -16.54 -8.31
N LYS A 123 -9.04 -17.71 -8.48
CA LYS A 123 -8.96 -18.43 -9.75
C LYS A 123 -9.89 -17.80 -10.77
N TRP A 124 -9.62 -18.04 -12.06
CA TRP A 124 -10.41 -17.49 -13.16
C TRP A 124 -11.90 -17.80 -13.05
N LYS A 125 -12.25 -19.03 -12.65
CA LYS A 125 -13.64 -19.51 -12.51
C LYS A 125 -14.30 -19.15 -11.17
N GLU A 126 -13.65 -18.38 -10.31
CA GLU A 126 -14.21 -17.95 -9.04
C GLU A 126 -14.79 -16.55 -9.16
N LEU A 127 -15.84 -16.27 -8.41
CA LEU A 127 -16.36 -14.92 -8.23
C LEU A 127 -15.36 -14.12 -7.38
N GLY A 128 -15.05 -12.89 -7.79
CA GLY A 128 -14.23 -11.99 -6.99
C GLY A 128 -14.93 -11.54 -5.70
N LYS A 129 -14.38 -10.56 -5.05
CA LYS A 129 -15.01 -9.90 -3.89
C LYS A 129 -15.56 -8.55 -4.31
N HIS A 130 -16.64 -8.14 -3.67
CA HIS A 130 -17.18 -6.80 -3.90
C HIS A 130 -16.23 -5.75 -3.35
N ILE A 131 -16.05 -4.66 -4.08
CA ILE A 131 -15.08 -3.59 -3.74
C ILE A 131 -15.33 -2.97 -2.37
N SER A 132 -16.57 -2.95 -1.89
CA SER A 132 -16.91 -2.46 -0.54
C SER A 132 -16.23 -3.23 0.60
N ASN A 133 -15.72 -4.43 0.33
CA ASN A 133 -14.92 -5.18 1.30
C ASN A 133 -13.46 -4.70 1.39
N ILE A 134 -13.03 -3.88 0.44
CA ILE A 134 -11.67 -3.32 0.36
C ILE A 134 -11.73 -1.83 0.71
N ILE A 135 -12.65 -1.10 0.08
CA ILE A 135 -12.84 0.35 0.26
C ILE A 135 -14.30 0.60 0.56
N PRO A 136 -14.63 1.31 1.66
CA PRO A 136 -16.02 1.64 1.97
C PRO A 136 -16.62 2.55 0.90
N LEU A 137 -17.75 2.14 0.34
CA LEU A 137 -18.55 2.95 -0.58
C LEU A 137 -19.61 3.72 0.19
N LYS A 138 -20.00 4.88 -0.33
CA LYS A 138 -21.17 5.61 0.16
C LYS A 138 -22.45 4.91 -0.24
N GLU A 139 -23.55 5.22 0.44
CA GLU A 139 -24.86 4.71 0.08
C GLU A 139 -25.25 5.16 -1.35
N GLY A 140 -25.64 4.21 -2.19
CA GLY A 140 -25.99 4.47 -3.60
C GLY A 140 -24.79 4.67 -4.53
N GLU A 141 -23.56 4.54 -4.04
CA GLU A 141 -22.35 4.64 -4.86
C GLU A 141 -22.10 3.36 -5.65
N GLN A 142 -21.97 3.49 -6.96
CA GLN A 142 -21.77 2.38 -7.90
C GLN A 142 -20.60 2.64 -8.82
N ILE A 143 -19.91 1.57 -9.24
CA ILE A 143 -18.82 1.67 -10.19
C ILE A 143 -19.40 1.91 -11.60
N VAL A 144 -18.90 2.93 -12.26
CA VAL A 144 -19.27 3.27 -13.65
C VAL A 144 -18.25 2.70 -14.62
N THR A 145 -16.96 2.92 -14.34
CA THR A 145 -15.87 2.46 -15.19
C THR A 145 -14.59 2.29 -14.39
N SER A 146 -13.59 1.64 -15.01
CA SER A 146 -12.29 1.38 -14.42
C SER A 146 -11.17 1.67 -15.40
N MET A 147 -9.96 1.93 -14.89
CA MET A 147 -8.79 2.22 -15.71
C MET A 147 -7.52 1.77 -14.99
N PRO A 148 -6.58 1.08 -15.67
CA PRO A 148 -5.27 0.77 -15.12
C PRO A 148 -4.35 2.00 -15.21
N VAL A 149 -3.51 2.19 -14.20
CA VAL A 149 -2.45 3.19 -14.18
C VAL A 149 -1.13 2.47 -13.95
N TYR A 150 -0.27 2.48 -14.96
CA TYR A 150 1.04 1.84 -14.94
C TYR A 150 2.13 2.75 -14.38
N ASP A 151 1.98 4.07 -14.55
CA ASP A 151 2.95 5.06 -14.11
C ASP A 151 2.25 6.41 -13.87
N PHE A 152 2.26 6.86 -12.63
CA PHE A 152 1.70 8.16 -12.25
C PHE A 152 2.56 9.37 -12.65
N ASN A 153 3.81 9.14 -13.05
CA ASN A 153 4.69 10.23 -13.52
C ASN A 153 4.42 10.59 -14.98
N LYS A 154 3.67 9.77 -15.72
CA LYS A 154 3.24 10.10 -17.06
C LYS A 154 2.09 11.11 -17.01
N GLU A 155 2.24 12.23 -17.69
CA GLU A 155 1.17 13.19 -17.86
C GLU A 155 0.10 12.61 -18.80
N GLU A 156 -0.95 12.05 -18.21
CA GLU A 156 -2.14 11.58 -18.91
C GLU A 156 -3.36 12.35 -18.39
N TYR A 157 -4.24 12.74 -19.30
CA TYR A 157 -5.48 13.45 -18.94
C TYR A 157 -6.65 12.49 -19.02
N ILE A 158 -7.52 12.58 -18.02
CA ILE A 158 -8.80 11.90 -18.01
C ILE A 158 -9.86 12.96 -18.24
N THR A 159 -10.64 12.81 -19.32
CA THR A 159 -11.79 13.67 -19.58
C THR A 159 -13.04 12.91 -19.20
N THR A 160 -13.84 13.47 -18.31
CA THR A 160 -15.16 12.96 -17.97
C THR A 160 -16.19 13.69 -18.79
N LEU A 161 -17.03 12.94 -19.51
CA LEU A 161 -18.20 13.46 -20.18
C LEU A 161 -19.42 13.17 -19.29
N PHE A 162 -20.14 14.22 -18.90
CA PHE A 162 -21.38 14.10 -18.18
C PHE A 162 -22.55 14.12 -19.20
N GLY A 163 -23.18 12.97 -19.38
CA GLY A 163 -24.47 12.87 -20.07
C GLY A 163 -25.63 13.09 -19.09
N LEU A 164 -26.84 13.22 -19.61
CA LEU A 164 -28.04 13.37 -18.77
C LEU A 164 -28.32 12.11 -17.92
N ASP A 165 -27.88 10.94 -18.38
CA ASP A 165 -28.19 9.64 -17.77
C ASP A 165 -26.97 8.76 -17.47
N GLU A 166 -25.74 9.09 -17.97
CA GLU A 166 -24.53 8.30 -17.78
C GLU A 166 -23.28 9.17 -17.74
N ILE A 167 -22.28 8.70 -16.98
CA ILE A 167 -20.93 9.30 -16.95
C ILE A 167 -20.03 8.44 -17.81
N ASP A 168 -19.61 8.98 -18.95
CA ASP A 168 -18.58 8.38 -19.77
C ASP A 168 -17.20 8.97 -19.44
N ILE A 169 -16.21 8.10 -19.25
CA ILE A 169 -14.84 8.53 -19.01
C ILE A 169 -14.00 8.16 -20.22
N VAL A 170 -13.44 9.19 -20.83
CA VAL A 170 -12.53 9.03 -21.97
C VAL A 170 -11.12 9.38 -21.52
N LYS A 171 -10.21 8.42 -21.69
CA LYS A 171 -8.78 8.65 -21.48
C LYS A 171 -8.23 9.44 -22.67
N CYS A 172 -7.79 10.65 -22.44
CA CYS A 172 -7.07 11.43 -23.42
C CYS A 172 -5.57 11.38 -23.14
N LEU A 173 -4.79 10.89 -24.07
CA LEU A 173 -3.34 11.05 -24.06
C LEU A 173 -3.01 12.49 -24.46
N LYS A 174 -2.11 13.13 -23.74
CA LYS A 174 -1.58 14.45 -24.15
C LYS A 174 -0.92 14.28 -25.52
N PRO A 175 -1.35 15.01 -26.55
CA PRO A 175 -0.57 15.02 -27.79
C PRO A 175 0.80 15.58 -27.44
N SER A 176 1.86 14.83 -27.78
CA SER A 176 3.23 15.32 -27.67
C SER A 176 3.32 16.60 -28.51
N LEU A 177 3.47 17.73 -27.85
CA LEU A 177 3.81 18.98 -28.50
C LEU A 177 5.24 18.82 -29.03
N TYR A 178 5.37 18.78 -30.35
CA TYR A 178 6.63 18.93 -31.04
C TYR A 178 7.15 20.35 -30.88
#